data_d3abbbbe6f8472cbeb69bebd4513b5d3
#
_entry.id   d3abbbbe6f8472cbeb69bebd4513b5d3
#
_cell.length_a   1.000
_cell.length_b   1.000
_cell.length_c   1.000
_cell.angle_alpha   90.00
_cell.angle_beta   90.00
_cell.angle_gamma   90.00
#
_symmetry.space_group_name_H-M   'P 1'
#
loop_
_entity.id
_entity.type
_entity.pdbx_description
1 polymer ?
#
loop_
_entity_poly.entity_id
_entity_poly.type
_entity_poly.pdbx_seq_one_letter_code
_entity_poly.pdbx_strand_id
1 'polypeptide(L)'
;QDEDGYLDTYFTIKDRDKRWQNLLEGHELYCSGHMMEAACAYYEATGKKKLLDVMEKNAEHIYKHFITEHNEGVPGHPEIELALMKMYRTTGNKKWLLLAEHFINKRGEDPHFYEKEAAKRDWSVWGNNPTAHDYQQSGKPVRAQSDATGHAVRAVYLYTGMAQLSAKCGDNALYDACKRLWESITRRRMYVTGGIGSTVIGEAFSVDYDLPPDTAYAETCASIGLMFFANAMLKNELIGEYADVMETAFYNTVLGGMQLDGKRFFYVNPLEVVPGISGVSPTHRHDLPVRPKWYACACCPPNAASLITSFGCYAYGENSDMSFCHLYADGEVKFENGMELICRTDYPYDMTVNYSVVKGGRLAVRIPGWSDTFTLVQNGEKLDIKQINGYVILAVKDGDEVQLTLSDTPHFVYPSVKIPAVSGMAAIRRGPLVYCFEDADNGNVLSLALK
;
A
#
# COMPACT_ATOMS: atom_id res chain seq x y z
N GLN A 1 -26.64 -10.65 6.25
CA GLN A 1 -25.88 -11.87 6.54
C GLN A 1 -26.82 -13.03 6.72
N ASP A 2 -26.55 -14.15 6.07
CA ASP A 2 -27.33 -15.37 6.19
C ASP A 2 -27.09 -16.08 7.54
N GLU A 3 -27.96 -17.06 7.87
CA GLU A 3 -27.86 -17.80 9.14
C GLU A 3 -26.54 -18.56 9.29
N ASP A 4 -25.98 -19.05 8.18
CA ASP A 4 -24.70 -19.76 8.13
C ASP A 4 -23.47 -18.84 8.20
N GLY A 5 -23.67 -17.52 8.19
CA GLY A 5 -22.59 -16.52 8.23
C GLY A 5 -22.21 -15.92 6.87
N TYR A 6 -22.69 -16.46 5.77
CA TYR A 6 -22.39 -15.92 4.45
C TYR A 6 -22.82 -14.45 4.32
N LEU A 7 -22.00 -13.62 3.67
CA LEU A 7 -22.25 -12.20 3.52
C LEU A 7 -21.74 -11.70 2.16
N ASP A 8 -22.64 -11.63 1.19
CA ASP A 8 -22.49 -10.95 -0.08
C ASP A 8 -23.86 -10.58 -0.61
N THR A 9 -24.06 -9.32 -0.99
CA THR A 9 -25.41 -8.84 -1.36
C THR A 9 -25.84 -9.38 -2.72
N TYR A 10 -24.92 -9.43 -3.71
CA TYR A 10 -25.27 -9.91 -5.04
C TYR A 10 -25.70 -11.38 -5.02
N PHE A 11 -24.85 -12.25 -4.51
CA PHE A 11 -25.11 -13.68 -4.46
C PHE A 11 -26.25 -14.05 -3.50
N THR A 12 -26.46 -13.30 -2.43
CA THR A 12 -27.59 -13.54 -1.53
C THR A 12 -28.94 -13.22 -2.17
N ILE A 13 -29.00 -12.12 -2.97
CA ILE A 13 -30.26 -11.61 -3.50
C ILE A 13 -30.59 -12.20 -4.87
N LYS A 14 -29.59 -12.33 -5.75
CA LYS A 14 -29.82 -12.67 -7.17
C LYS A 14 -29.40 -14.08 -7.56
N ASP A 15 -28.24 -14.56 -7.09
CA ASP A 15 -27.60 -15.75 -7.63
C ASP A 15 -27.10 -16.68 -6.50
N ARG A 16 -27.99 -16.99 -5.55
CA ARG A 16 -27.64 -17.76 -4.33
C ARG A 16 -26.94 -19.09 -4.64
N ASP A 17 -27.35 -19.76 -5.71
CA ASP A 17 -26.81 -21.06 -6.12
C ASP A 17 -25.41 -20.94 -6.76
N LYS A 18 -24.94 -19.71 -7.04
CA LYS A 18 -23.64 -19.45 -7.66
C LYS A 18 -22.52 -19.09 -6.66
N ARG A 19 -22.80 -19.09 -5.37
CA ARG A 19 -21.84 -18.81 -4.30
C ARG A 19 -20.59 -19.68 -4.44
N TRP A 20 -19.42 -19.08 -4.28
CA TRP A 20 -18.10 -19.75 -4.33
C TRP A 20 -17.76 -20.44 -5.66
N GLN A 21 -18.54 -20.25 -6.72
CA GLN A 21 -18.29 -20.89 -8.02
C GLN A 21 -17.37 -20.10 -8.94
N ASN A 22 -17.14 -18.83 -8.65
CA ASN A 22 -16.29 -17.96 -9.46
C ASN A 22 -15.41 -17.10 -8.58
N LEU A 23 -14.40 -17.70 -7.97
CA LEU A 23 -13.44 -16.99 -7.13
C LEU A 23 -12.57 -16.01 -7.93
N LEU A 24 -12.36 -16.30 -9.24
CA LEU A 24 -11.62 -15.43 -10.14
C LEU A 24 -12.22 -14.02 -10.20
N GLU A 25 -13.56 -13.91 -10.29
CA GLU A 25 -14.26 -12.65 -10.60
C GLU A 25 -15.31 -12.24 -9.56
N GLY A 26 -15.82 -13.18 -8.77
CA GLY A 26 -16.98 -12.96 -7.88
C GLY A 26 -16.74 -11.99 -6.73
N HIS A 27 -15.48 -11.74 -6.38
CA HIS A 27 -15.07 -10.81 -5.33
C HIS A 27 -15.67 -11.07 -3.92
N GLU A 28 -16.24 -12.27 -3.67
CA GLU A 28 -16.84 -12.62 -2.38
C GLU A 28 -15.83 -12.50 -1.23
N LEU A 29 -14.62 -13.07 -1.42
CA LEU A 29 -13.53 -12.99 -0.45
C LEU A 29 -12.95 -11.58 -0.32
N TYR A 30 -12.86 -10.82 -1.42
CA TYR A 30 -12.41 -9.44 -1.44
C TYR A 30 -13.36 -8.53 -0.64
N CYS A 31 -14.65 -8.62 -0.89
CA CYS A 31 -15.66 -7.85 -0.15
C CYS A 31 -15.69 -8.22 1.34
N SER A 32 -15.57 -9.52 1.66
CA SER A 32 -15.44 -10.00 3.05
C SER A 32 -14.20 -9.42 3.71
N GLY A 33 -13.05 -9.39 3.03
CA GLY A 33 -11.80 -8.82 3.53
C GLY A 33 -11.95 -7.35 3.93
N HIS A 34 -12.43 -6.51 3.02
CA HIS A 34 -12.66 -5.08 3.33
C HIS A 34 -13.63 -4.85 4.49
N MET A 35 -14.70 -5.66 4.57
CA MET A 35 -15.64 -5.58 5.69
C MET A 35 -15.00 -6.02 7.01
N MET A 36 -14.09 -7.02 6.99
CA MET A 36 -13.32 -7.44 8.16
C MET A 36 -12.38 -6.32 8.63
N GLU A 37 -11.67 -5.65 7.72
CA GLU A 37 -10.82 -4.51 8.06
C GLU A 37 -11.63 -3.36 8.68
N ALA A 38 -12.77 -3.02 8.08
CA ALA A 38 -13.67 -2.00 8.62
C ALA A 38 -14.19 -2.36 10.01
N ALA A 39 -14.54 -3.64 10.24
CA ALA A 39 -15.01 -4.13 11.53
C ALA A 39 -13.95 -4.03 12.63
N CYS A 40 -12.71 -4.40 12.31
CA CYS A 40 -11.57 -4.25 13.22
C CYS A 40 -11.33 -2.78 13.56
N ALA A 41 -11.22 -1.91 12.55
CA ALA A 41 -10.99 -0.49 12.74
C ALA A 41 -12.11 0.17 13.57
N TYR A 42 -13.36 -0.18 13.31
CA TYR A 42 -14.49 0.34 14.07
C TYR A 42 -14.47 -0.13 15.53
N TYR A 43 -14.13 -1.39 15.77
CA TYR A 43 -13.97 -1.92 17.13
C TYR A 43 -12.81 -1.27 17.87
N GLU A 44 -11.65 -1.16 17.25
CA GLU A 44 -10.46 -0.53 17.82
C GLU A 44 -10.71 0.95 18.19
N ALA A 45 -11.42 1.69 17.33
CA ALA A 45 -11.73 3.10 17.57
C ALA A 45 -12.85 3.34 18.59
N THR A 46 -13.80 2.41 18.76
CA THR A 46 -15.06 2.69 19.50
C THR A 46 -15.38 1.70 20.62
N GLY A 47 -14.71 0.54 20.66
CA GLY A 47 -15.05 -0.59 21.54
C GLY A 47 -16.36 -1.32 21.19
N LYS A 48 -17.05 -0.93 20.09
CA LYS A 48 -18.35 -1.50 19.70
C LYS A 48 -18.17 -2.77 18.88
N LYS A 49 -18.67 -3.91 19.38
CA LYS A 49 -18.45 -5.25 18.80
C LYS A 49 -19.39 -5.66 17.69
N LYS A 50 -20.57 -5.06 17.55
CA LYS A 50 -21.64 -5.56 16.68
C LYS A 50 -21.18 -5.88 15.24
N LEU A 51 -20.37 -5.01 14.63
CA LEU A 51 -19.86 -5.25 13.29
C LEU A 51 -18.78 -6.34 13.29
N LEU A 52 -17.92 -6.35 14.32
CA LEU A 52 -16.89 -7.38 14.50
C LEU A 52 -17.54 -8.77 14.64
N ASP A 53 -18.58 -8.92 15.47
CA ASP A 53 -19.30 -10.18 15.67
C ASP A 53 -19.91 -10.70 14.35
N VAL A 54 -20.44 -9.80 13.51
CA VAL A 54 -20.92 -10.14 12.16
C VAL A 54 -19.81 -10.66 11.29
N MET A 55 -18.64 -10.02 11.32
CA MET A 55 -17.50 -10.44 10.48
C MET A 55 -16.76 -11.66 11.03
N GLU A 56 -16.73 -11.88 12.34
CA GLU A 56 -16.27 -13.15 12.91
C GLU A 56 -17.14 -14.32 12.44
N LYS A 57 -18.46 -14.14 12.42
CA LYS A 57 -19.38 -15.14 11.89
C LYS A 57 -19.18 -15.40 10.39
N ASN A 58 -18.89 -14.36 9.62
CA ASN A 58 -18.53 -14.50 8.20
C ASN A 58 -17.18 -15.23 8.02
N ALA A 59 -16.18 -14.87 8.79
CA ALA A 59 -14.88 -15.55 8.76
C ALA A 59 -14.98 -17.03 9.17
N GLU A 60 -15.85 -17.37 10.13
CA GLU A 60 -16.12 -18.76 10.50
C GLU A 60 -16.78 -19.54 9.36
N HIS A 61 -17.73 -18.92 8.62
CA HIS A 61 -18.30 -19.52 7.42
C HIS A 61 -17.24 -19.81 6.36
N ILE A 62 -16.34 -18.84 6.10
CA ILE A 62 -15.23 -19.01 5.15
C ILE A 62 -14.25 -20.09 5.62
N TYR A 63 -13.92 -20.09 6.91
CA TYR A 63 -13.06 -21.12 7.51
C TYR A 63 -13.66 -22.51 7.35
N LYS A 64 -14.96 -22.65 7.63
CA LYS A 64 -15.68 -23.92 7.44
C LYS A 64 -15.59 -24.36 5.98
N HIS A 65 -15.89 -23.46 5.03
CA HIS A 65 -15.90 -23.79 3.61
C HIS A 65 -14.52 -24.26 3.11
N PHE A 66 -13.46 -23.48 3.35
CA PHE A 66 -12.14 -23.77 2.76
C PHE A 66 -11.30 -24.73 3.61
N ILE A 67 -11.37 -24.67 4.93
CA ILE A 67 -10.52 -25.49 5.81
C ILE A 67 -11.24 -26.78 6.23
N THR A 68 -12.48 -26.70 6.73
CA THR A 68 -13.15 -27.86 7.31
C THR A 68 -13.73 -28.78 6.24
N GLU A 69 -14.34 -28.19 5.21
CA GLU A 69 -14.93 -28.92 4.08
C GLU A 69 -13.93 -29.20 2.96
N HIS A 70 -12.71 -28.68 3.08
CA HIS A 70 -11.61 -28.86 2.12
C HIS A 70 -11.94 -28.42 0.70
N ASN A 71 -12.76 -27.37 0.52
CA ASN A 71 -13.01 -26.82 -0.79
C ASN A 71 -11.74 -26.11 -1.31
N GLU A 72 -11.38 -26.40 -2.55
CA GLU A 72 -10.23 -25.78 -3.20
C GLU A 72 -10.51 -24.34 -3.59
N GLY A 73 -9.49 -23.50 -3.56
CA GLY A 73 -9.55 -22.13 -4.09
C GLY A 73 -8.70 -21.12 -3.36
N VAL A 74 -8.47 -20.04 -4.08
CA VAL A 74 -7.84 -18.81 -3.57
C VAL A 74 -8.57 -17.61 -4.16
N PRO A 75 -8.60 -16.45 -3.46
CA PRO A 75 -9.31 -15.28 -3.97
C PRO A 75 -8.71 -14.81 -5.31
N GLY A 76 -9.55 -14.47 -6.27
CA GLY A 76 -9.10 -13.87 -7.52
C GLY A 76 -8.43 -12.52 -7.28
N HIS A 77 -9.04 -11.68 -6.47
CA HIS A 77 -8.42 -10.47 -5.96
C HIS A 77 -7.99 -10.68 -4.49
N PRO A 78 -6.67 -10.71 -4.20
CA PRO A 78 -6.16 -10.71 -2.83
C PRO A 78 -6.65 -9.48 -2.05
N GLU A 79 -7.04 -9.69 -0.84
CA GLU A 79 -7.44 -8.72 0.18
C GLU A 79 -7.68 -9.44 1.50
N ILE A 80 -8.40 -10.57 1.43
CA ILE A 80 -8.80 -11.30 2.63
C ILE A 80 -7.59 -11.79 3.44
N GLU A 81 -6.45 -12.04 2.79
CA GLU A 81 -5.22 -12.49 3.44
C GLU A 81 -4.73 -11.45 4.47
N LEU A 82 -4.65 -10.17 4.07
CA LEU A 82 -4.23 -9.10 4.98
C LEU A 82 -5.31 -8.74 6.00
N ALA A 83 -6.60 -8.82 5.62
CA ALA A 83 -7.73 -8.59 6.51
C ALA A 83 -7.82 -9.64 7.64
N LEU A 84 -7.59 -10.91 7.33
CA LEU A 84 -7.53 -11.99 8.32
C LEU A 84 -6.36 -11.82 9.29
N MET A 85 -5.22 -11.33 8.82
CA MET A 85 -4.10 -10.97 9.70
C MET A 85 -4.48 -9.84 10.66
N LYS A 86 -5.27 -8.84 10.21
CA LYS A 86 -5.81 -7.79 11.06
C LYS A 86 -6.82 -8.34 12.06
N MET A 87 -7.77 -9.16 11.63
CA MET A 87 -8.72 -9.83 12.52
C MET A 87 -8.01 -10.66 13.59
N TYR A 88 -6.96 -11.40 13.20
CA TYR A 88 -6.16 -12.15 14.17
C TYR A 88 -5.53 -11.25 15.23
N ARG A 89 -4.96 -10.10 14.85
CA ARG A 89 -4.40 -9.12 15.81
C ARG A 89 -5.45 -8.56 16.74
N THR A 90 -6.63 -8.20 16.21
CA THR A 90 -7.71 -7.57 16.97
C THR A 90 -8.40 -8.55 17.92
N THR A 91 -8.56 -9.83 17.53
CA THR A 91 -9.37 -10.81 18.29
C THR A 91 -8.55 -11.86 19.03
N GLY A 92 -7.29 -12.08 18.65
CA GLY A 92 -6.45 -13.18 19.13
C GLY A 92 -6.85 -14.58 18.63
N ASN A 93 -7.89 -14.69 17.79
CA ASN A 93 -8.39 -15.98 17.32
C ASN A 93 -7.48 -16.59 16.24
N LYS A 94 -6.82 -17.70 16.58
CA LYS A 94 -5.86 -18.39 15.70
C LYS A 94 -6.48 -18.94 14.41
N LYS A 95 -7.79 -19.14 14.32
CA LYS A 95 -8.43 -19.58 13.08
C LYS A 95 -8.19 -18.59 11.94
N TRP A 96 -8.18 -17.29 12.26
CA TRP A 96 -7.96 -16.25 11.24
C TRP A 96 -6.53 -16.28 10.70
N LEU A 97 -5.55 -16.54 11.56
CA LEU A 97 -4.16 -16.76 11.14
C LEU A 97 -4.03 -18.00 10.24
N LEU A 98 -4.65 -19.13 10.62
CA LEU A 98 -4.62 -20.36 9.83
C LEU A 98 -5.29 -20.16 8.46
N LEU A 99 -6.39 -19.42 8.40
CA LEU A 99 -7.08 -19.15 7.15
C LEU A 99 -6.27 -18.22 6.22
N ALA A 100 -5.60 -17.19 6.77
CA ALA A 100 -4.68 -16.34 6.02
C ALA A 100 -3.51 -17.15 5.46
N GLU A 101 -2.90 -18.00 6.29
CA GLU A 101 -1.83 -18.90 5.91
C GLU A 101 -2.26 -19.87 4.80
N HIS A 102 -3.48 -20.41 4.88
CA HIS A 102 -4.05 -21.28 3.86
C HIS A 102 -4.09 -20.59 2.50
N PHE A 103 -4.72 -19.42 2.40
CA PHE A 103 -4.84 -18.72 1.11
C PHE A 103 -3.48 -18.31 0.54
N ILE A 104 -2.55 -17.83 1.38
CA ILE A 104 -1.20 -17.48 0.96
C ILE A 104 -0.45 -18.71 0.45
N ASN A 105 -0.47 -19.83 1.17
CA ASN A 105 0.24 -21.04 0.79
C ASN A 105 -0.36 -21.71 -0.45
N LYS A 106 -1.69 -21.70 -0.58
CA LYS A 106 -2.39 -22.31 -1.72
C LYS A 106 -2.20 -21.53 -3.02
N ARG A 107 -1.89 -20.25 -2.96
CA ARG A 107 -1.72 -19.45 -4.17
C ARG A 107 -0.52 -19.92 -4.98
N GLY A 108 -0.82 -20.33 -6.22
CA GLY A 108 0.17 -20.81 -7.18
C GLY A 108 0.65 -22.27 -6.94
N GLU A 109 0.09 -23.01 -5.98
CA GLU A 109 0.31 -24.46 -5.89
C GLU A 109 -0.29 -25.19 -7.10
N ASP A 110 -1.48 -24.77 -7.52
CA ASP A 110 -2.09 -25.17 -8.79
C ASP A 110 -2.24 -23.95 -9.71
N PRO A 111 -1.31 -23.71 -10.65
CA PRO A 111 -1.41 -22.58 -11.58
C PRO A 111 -2.67 -22.61 -12.45
N HIS A 112 -3.23 -23.80 -12.70
CA HIS A 112 -4.42 -24.02 -13.52
C HIS A 112 -5.74 -24.02 -12.73
N PHE A 113 -5.73 -23.61 -11.46
CA PHE A 113 -6.94 -23.59 -10.63
C PHE A 113 -8.09 -22.82 -11.29
N TYR A 114 -7.86 -21.59 -11.76
CA TYR A 114 -8.91 -20.76 -12.34
C TYR A 114 -9.44 -21.28 -13.69
N GLU A 115 -8.60 -21.97 -14.47
CA GLU A 115 -9.04 -22.65 -15.69
C GLU A 115 -10.00 -23.81 -15.35
N LYS A 116 -9.64 -24.62 -14.35
CA LYS A 116 -10.49 -25.71 -13.87
C LYS A 116 -11.79 -25.22 -13.25
N GLU A 117 -11.74 -24.09 -12.54
CA GLU A 117 -12.94 -23.42 -12.02
C GLU A 117 -13.82 -22.92 -13.13
N ALA A 118 -13.27 -22.19 -14.11
CA ALA A 118 -14.00 -21.64 -15.25
C ALA A 118 -14.66 -22.73 -16.10
N ALA A 119 -14.00 -23.89 -16.26
CA ALA A 119 -14.54 -25.03 -17.01
C ALA A 119 -15.79 -25.67 -16.35
N LYS A 120 -16.05 -25.40 -15.07
CA LYS A 120 -17.21 -25.93 -14.33
C LYS A 120 -18.46 -25.05 -14.42
N ARG A 121 -18.37 -23.88 -15.04
CA ARG A 121 -19.46 -22.90 -15.14
C ARG A 121 -19.62 -22.37 -16.56
N ASP A 122 -20.84 -21.94 -16.90
CA ASP A 122 -21.20 -21.35 -18.19
C ASP A 122 -21.44 -19.83 -18.11
N TRP A 123 -21.04 -19.20 -17.01
CA TRP A 123 -21.23 -17.77 -16.74
C TRP A 123 -19.92 -17.11 -16.27
N SER A 124 -19.83 -15.80 -16.49
CA SER A 124 -18.73 -14.93 -16.09
C SER A 124 -19.31 -13.60 -15.60
N VAL A 125 -18.57 -12.86 -14.79
CA VAL A 125 -18.95 -11.52 -14.33
C VAL A 125 -18.36 -10.45 -15.25
N TRP A 126 -17.05 -10.57 -15.55
CA TRP A 126 -16.29 -9.58 -16.30
C TRP A 126 -15.68 -10.13 -17.60
N GLY A 127 -15.63 -11.43 -17.76
CA GLY A 127 -14.93 -12.09 -18.87
C GLY A 127 -13.41 -12.13 -18.70
N ASN A 128 -12.93 -12.17 -17.47
CA ASN A 128 -11.49 -12.29 -17.20
C ASN A 128 -10.93 -13.59 -17.76
N ASN A 129 -9.72 -13.50 -18.33
CA ASN A 129 -9.04 -14.66 -18.87
C ASN A 129 -8.48 -15.55 -17.73
N PRO A 130 -8.97 -16.78 -17.53
CA PRO A 130 -8.51 -17.66 -16.47
C PRO A 130 -7.08 -18.19 -16.69
N THR A 131 -6.53 -18.09 -17.92
CA THR A 131 -5.16 -18.49 -18.24
C THR A 131 -4.13 -17.40 -18.00
N ALA A 132 -4.54 -16.21 -17.60
CA ALA A 132 -3.66 -15.08 -17.30
C ALA A 132 -3.06 -15.20 -15.90
N HIS A 133 -2.24 -16.24 -15.67
CA HIS A 133 -1.73 -16.61 -14.34
C HIS A 133 -0.96 -15.47 -13.65
N ASP A 134 -0.19 -14.68 -14.41
CA ASP A 134 0.53 -13.52 -13.86
C ASP A 134 -0.41 -12.44 -13.36
N TYR A 135 -1.57 -12.27 -14.03
CA TYR A 135 -2.56 -11.26 -13.65
C TYR A 135 -3.09 -11.47 -12.21
N GLN A 136 -3.25 -12.74 -11.80
CA GLN A 136 -3.72 -13.13 -10.47
C GLN A 136 -2.59 -13.52 -9.52
N GLN A 137 -1.32 -13.34 -9.89
CA GLN A 137 -0.14 -13.80 -9.12
C GLN A 137 -0.20 -15.28 -8.75
N SER A 138 -0.77 -16.12 -9.63
CA SER A 138 -1.02 -17.54 -9.40
C SER A 138 -0.14 -18.49 -10.22
N GLY A 139 0.78 -17.97 -11.05
CA GLY A 139 1.63 -18.77 -11.92
C GLY A 139 2.70 -19.59 -11.20
N LYS A 140 3.03 -19.24 -9.96
CA LYS A 140 4.02 -19.91 -9.11
C LYS A 140 3.63 -19.82 -7.64
N PRO A 141 4.02 -20.80 -6.80
CA PRO A 141 3.91 -20.65 -5.36
C PRO A 141 4.56 -19.36 -4.87
N VAL A 142 3.95 -18.71 -3.89
CA VAL A 142 4.37 -17.37 -3.43
C VAL A 142 5.86 -17.29 -3.04
N ARG A 143 6.41 -18.35 -2.42
CA ARG A 143 7.84 -18.38 -2.05
C ARG A 143 8.80 -18.48 -3.24
N ALA A 144 8.30 -18.86 -4.42
CA ALA A 144 9.07 -18.94 -5.67
C ALA A 144 8.91 -17.68 -6.56
N GLN A 145 8.05 -16.75 -6.17
CA GLN A 145 7.88 -15.49 -6.92
C GLN A 145 9.10 -14.58 -6.74
N SER A 146 9.51 -13.93 -7.83
CA SER A 146 10.69 -13.03 -7.88
C SER A 146 10.38 -11.68 -8.50
N ASP A 147 9.31 -11.61 -9.30
CA ASP A 147 8.96 -10.43 -10.08
C ASP A 147 7.52 -10.02 -9.79
N ALA A 148 7.31 -8.72 -9.60
CA ALA A 148 5.99 -8.16 -9.45
C ALA A 148 5.30 -8.11 -10.83
N THR A 149 4.27 -8.91 -11.03
CA THR A 149 3.56 -9.06 -12.31
C THR A 149 2.06 -8.90 -12.14
N GLY A 150 1.36 -8.69 -13.25
CA GLY A 150 -0.08 -8.62 -13.30
C GLY A 150 -0.66 -7.37 -12.65
N HIS A 151 -1.90 -7.46 -12.22
CA HIS A 151 -2.63 -6.34 -11.64
C HIS A 151 -1.93 -5.80 -10.38
N ALA A 152 -1.60 -4.50 -10.39
CA ALA A 152 -0.71 -3.92 -9.38
C ALA A 152 -1.32 -3.95 -7.97
N VAL A 153 -2.61 -3.65 -7.81
CA VAL A 153 -3.28 -3.67 -6.49
C VAL A 153 -3.33 -5.10 -5.94
N ARG A 154 -3.71 -6.09 -6.78
CA ARG A 154 -3.71 -7.50 -6.36
C ARG A 154 -2.33 -7.94 -5.86
N ALA A 155 -1.28 -7.55 -6.56
CA ALA A 155 0.09 -7.88 -6.20
C ALA A 155 0.47 -7.32 -4.82
N VAL A 156 0.34 -6.01 -4.61
CA VAL A 156 0.78 -5.39 -3.34
C VAL A 156 -0.11 -5.78 -2.15
N TYR A 157 -1.38 -6.12 -2.37
CA TYR A 157 -2.24 -6.64 -1.31
C TYR A 157 -1.81 -8.06 -0.89
N LEU A 158 -1.54 -8.93 -1.86
CA LEU A 158 -0.97 -10.25 -1.59
C LEU A 158 0.37 -10.14 -0.84
N TYR A 159 1.28 -9.28 -1.32
CA TYR A 159 2.60 -9.11 -0.72
C TYR A 159 2.52 -8.53 0.70
N THR A 160 1.51 -7.70 0.97
CA THR A 160 1.20 -7.22 2.33
C THR A 160 0.84 -8.38 3.25
N GLY A 161 -0.08 -9.25 2.84
CA GLY A 161 -0.45 -10.45 3.58
C GLY A 161 0.73 -11.38 3.81
N MET A 162 1.55 -11.60 2.77
CA MET A 162 2.77 -12.42 2.85
C MET A 162 3.77 -11.86 3.88
N ALA A 163 4.06 -10.56 3.85
CA ALA A 163 4.99 -9.91 4.78
C ALA A 163 4.46 -9.92 6.22
N GLN A 164 3.15 -9.73 6.42
CA GLN A 164 2.53 -9.82 7.75
C GLN A 164 2.59 -11.25 8.31
N LEU A 165 2.31 -12.25 7.49
CA LEU A 165 2.40 -13.67 7.88
C LEU A 165 3.83 -14.05 8.22
N SER A 166 4.80 -13.66 7.38
CA SER A 166 6.22 -13.89 7.61
C SER A 166 6.68 -13.33 8.96
N ALA A 167 6.37 -12.07 9.25
CA ALA A 167 6.72 -11.44 10.52
C ALA A 167 6.09 -12.17 11.72
N LYS A 168 4.85 -12.68 11.57
CA LYS A 168 4.15 -13.37 12.64
C LYS A 168 4.66 -14.77 12.89
N CYS A 169 4.99 -15.52 11.84
CA CYS A 169 5.37 -16.93 11.92
C CYS A 169 6.89 -17.17 11.89
N GLY A 170 7.69 -16.14 11.64
CA GLY A 170 9.14 -16.27 11.47
C GLY A 170 9.51 -17.02 10.18
N ASP A 171 8.69 -16.93 9.12
CA ASP A 171 8.94 -17.61 7.85
C ASP A 171 9.92 -16.82 6.98
N ASN A 172 11.20 -17.12 7.14
CA ASN A 172 12.27 -16.46 6.39
C ASN A 172 12.18 -16.67 4.87
N ALA A 173 11.70 -17.84 4.40
CA ALA A 173 11.57 -18.10 2.98
C ALA A 173 10.47 -17.22 2.34
N LEU A 174 9.39 -16.97 3.08
CA LEU A 174 8.33 -16.05 2.66
C LEU A 174 8.83 -14.60 2.68
N TYR A 175 9.59 -14.22 3.71
CA TYR A 175 10.22 -12.88 3.77
C TYR A 175 11.22 -12.66 2.63
N ASP A 176 12.03 -13.66 2.29
CA ASP A 176 12.97 -13.57 1.16
C ASP A 176 12.23 -13.38 -0.18
N ALA A 177 11.07 -14.01 -0.35
CA ALA A 177 10.21 -13.74 -1.50
C ALA A 177 9.68 -12.28 -1.48
N CYS A 178 9.25 -11.78 -0.33
CA CYS A 178 8.83 -10.38 -0.18
C CYS A 178 9.96 -9.40 -0.54
N LYS A 179 11.20 -9.66 -0.13
CA LYS A 179 12.37 -8.85 -0.50
C LYS A 179 12.62 -8.82 -2.02
N ARG A 180 12.56 -9.98 -2.69
CA ARG A 180 12.71 -10.03 -4.16
C ARG A 180 11.62 -9.23 -4.88
N LEU A 181 10.37 -9.36 -4.41
CA LEU A 181 9.22 -8.63 -4.96
C LEU A 181 9.32 -7.12 -4.69
N TRP A 182 9.81 -6.74 -3.51
CA TRP A 182 10.11 -5.35 -3.16
C TRP A 182 11.15 -4.74 -4.12
N GLU A 183 12.27 -5.42 -4.32
CA GLU A 183 13.30 -5.00 -5.28
C GLU A 183 12.78 -4.92 -6.71
N SER A 184 11.94 -5.88 -7.12
CA SER A 184 11.29 -5.86 -8.43
C SER A 184 10.46 -4.60 -8.62
N ILE A 185 9.69 -4.20 -7.63
CA ILE A 185 8.87 -2.99 -7.66
C ILE A 185 9.78 -1.75 -7.63
N THR A 186 10.52 -1.57 -6.55
CA THR A 186 11.16 -0.30 -6.22
C THR A 186 12.36 0.04 -7.11
N ARG A 187 13.05 -0.98 -7.64
CA ARG A 187 14.23 -0.76 -8.47
C ARG A 187 13.94 -0.75 -9.98
N ARG A 188 12.79 -1.29 -10.41
CA ARG A 188 12.56 -1.52 -11.84
C ARG A 188 11.19 -1.10 -12.36
N ARG A 189 10.17 -0.95 -11.49
CA ARG A 189 8.76 -0.82 -11.90
C ARG A 189 7.99 0.26 -11.14
N MET A 190 8.68 1.14 -10.45
CA MET A 190 8.10 2.26 -9.69
C MET A 190 8.48 3.59 -10.33
N TYR A 191 7.50 4.45 -10.49
CA TYR A 191 7.69 5.83 -10.93
C TYR A 191 8.31 6.70 -9.82
N VAL A 192 8.89 7.82 -10.19
CA VAL A 192 9.51 8.78 -9.25
C VAL A 192 8.53 9.30 -8.19
N THR A 193 7.24 9.29 -8.50
CA THR A 193 6.13 9.67 -7.60
C THR A 193 5.71 8.58 -6.62
N GLY A 194 6.30 7.38 -6.68
CA GLY A 194 5.83 6.23 -5.91
C GLY A 194 4.63 5.51 -6.54
N GLY A 195 4.22 5.93 -7.74
CA GLY A 195 3.21 5.23 -8.54
C GLY A 195 3.73 3.90 -9.06
N ILE A 196 2.87 2.89 -9.15
CA ILE A 196 3.16 1.56 -9.70
C ILE A 196 2.04 1.07 -10.61
N GLY A 197 2.39 0.18 -11.55
CA GLY A 197 1.47 -0.24 -12.61
C GLY A 197 1.57 0.70 -13.81
N SER A 198 2.28 0.28 -14.88
CA SER A 198 2.59 1.15 -16.02
C SER A 198 1.59 1.05 -17.16
N THR A 199 0.73 0.02 -17.18
CA THR A 199 -0.21 -0.20 -18.27
C THR A 199 -1.67 -0.21 -17.84
N VAL A 200 -2.53 0.42 -18.65
CA VAL A 200 -4.00 0.33 -18.52
C VAL A 200 -4.53 -1.08 -18.81
N ILE A 201 -3.78 -1.88 -19.58
CA ILE A 201 -4.17 -3.25 -19.87
C ILE A 201 -4.04 -4.09 -18.63
N GLY A 202 -5.17 -4.40 -18.00
CA GLY A 202 -5.23 -5.14 -16.76
C GLY A 202 -4.76 -4.34 -15.53
N GLU A 203 -4.63 -3.02 -15.62
CA GLU A 203 -4.22 -2.17 -14.47
C GLU A 203 -2.92 -2.69 -13.84
N ALA A 204 -1.94 -3.00 -14.69
CA ALA A 204 -0.91 -3.96 -14.36
C ALA A 204 0.51 -3.40 -14.42
N PHE A 205 1.42 -4.14 -13.80
CA PHE A 205 2.85 -4.03 -14.10
C PHE A 205 3.11 -4.50 -15.54
N SER A 206 4.05 -3.83 -16.21
CA SER A 206 4.64 -4.28 -17.46
C SER A 206 6.02 -4.92 -17.18
N VAL A 207 6.87 -4.98 -18.19
CA VAL A 207 8.24 -5.48 -18.06
C VAL A 207 9.14 -4.50 -17.30
N ASP A 208 10.32 -4.94 -16.90
CA ASP A 208 11.29 -4.09 -16.20
C ASP A 208 11.64 -2.84 -17.02
N TYR A 209 11.64 -1.68 -16.35
CA TYR A 209 11.97 -0.38 -16.92
C TYR A 209 10.99 0.15 -17.99
N ASP A 210 9.86 -0.47 -18.20
CA ASP A 210 8.78 0.04 -19.04
C ASP A 210 7.90 0.99 -18.21
N LEU A 211 8.32 2.25 -18.17
CA LEU A 211 7.73 3.31 -17.36
C LEU A 211 7.42 4.56 -18.23
N PRO A 212 6.48 4.45 -19.19
CA PRO A 212 6.06 5.59 -20.00
C PRO A 212 5.39 6.66 -19.11
N PRO A 213 5.73 7.97 -19.27
CA PRO A 213 5.19 9.01 -18.41
C PRO A 213 3.76 9.41 -18.76
N ASP A 214 3.37 9.33 -20.03
CA ASP A 214 2.12 9.81 -20.62
C ASP A 214 0.98 8.78 -20.61
N THR A 215 1.31 7.49 -20.42
CA THR A 215 0.35 6.39 -20.35
C THR A 215 0.44 5.61 -19.04
N ALA A 216 1.19 6.13 -18.06
CA ALA A 216 1.32 5.53 -16.76
C ALA A 216 -0.06 5.33 -16.12
N TYR A 217 -0.42 4.07 -15.81
CA TYR A 217 -1.68 3.85 -15.10
C TYR A 217 -1.57 4.35 -13.65
N ALA A 218 -0.55 3.90 -12.92
CA ALA A 218 -0.21 4.38 -11.59
C ALA A 218 -1.47 4.61 -10.72
N GLU A 219 -2.27 3.55 -10.55
CA GLU A 219 -3.53 3.61 -9.80
C GLU A 219 -3.30 4.06 -8.36
N THR A 220 -4.16 4.95 -7.88
CA THR A 220 -4.09 5.43 -6.48
C THR A 220 -4.15 4.27 -5.47
N CYS A 221 -5.01 3.25 -5.68
CA CYS A 221 -5.05 2.07 -4.82
C CYS A 221 -3.75 1.27 -4.83
N ALA A 222 -3.05 1.21 -5.96
CA ALA A 222 -1.78 0.51 -6.05
C ALA A 222 -0.69 1.18 -5.20
N SER A 223 -0.64 2.52 -5.21
CA SER A 223 0.27 3.28 -4.35
C SER A 223 -0.08 3.17 -2.86
N ILE A 224 -1.37 3.13 -2.53
CA ILE A 224 -1.84 2.85 -1.15
C ILE A 224 -1.42 1.44 -0.74
N GLY A 225 -1.65 0.44 -1.59
CA GLY A 225 -1.24 -0.94 -1.32
C GLY A 225 0.28 -1.11 -1.21
N LEU A 226 1.07 -0.30 -1.96
CA LEU A 226 2.52 -0.24 -1.79
C LEU A 226 2.91 0.27 -0.39
N MET A 227 2.18 1.26 0.15
CA MET A 227 2.37 1.71 1.53
C MET A 227 2.03 0.60 2.53
N PHE A 228 0.97 -0.17 2.29
CA PHE A 228 0.62 -1.33 3.14
C PHE A 228 1.73 -2.37 3.14
N PHE A 229 2.27 -2.68 1.96
CA PHE A 229 3.38 -3.62 1.82
C PHE A 229 4.65 -3.11 2.52
N ALA A 230 5.02 -1.85 2.33
CA ALA A 230 6.16 -1.22 2.99
C ALA A 230 6.04 -1.26 4.53
N ASN A 231 4.86 -0.93 5.07
CA ASN A 231 4.59 -1.01 6.52
C ASN A 231 4.66 -2.46 7.05
N ALA A 232 4.22 -3.44 6.25
CA ALA A 232 4.36 -4.85 6.60
C ALA A 232 5.83 -5.32 6.57
N MET A 233 6.65 -4.79 5.66
CA MET A 233 8.09 -5.05 5.60
C MET A 233 8.82 -4.48 6.83
N LEU A 234 8.44 -3.29 7.32
CA LEU A 234 9.00 -2.70 8.56
C LEU A 234 8.77 -3.58 9.80
N LYS A 235 7.73 -4.42 9.80
CA LYS A 235 7.48 -5.37 10.90
C LYS A 235 8.41 -6.58 10.88
N ASN A 236 9.04 -6.87 9.74
CA ASN A 236 10.06 -7.90 9.62
C ASN A 236 11.45 -7.34 9.93
N GLU A 237 11.76 -6.15 9.40
CA GLU A 237 13.09 -5.55 9.55
C GLU A 237 12.98 -4.03 9.50
N LEU A 238 13.63 -3.34 10.45
CA LEU A 238 13.63 -1.89 10.54
C LEU A 238 14.62 -1.29 9.52
N ILE A 239 14.13 -1.01 8.31
CA ILE A 239 14.90 -0.42 7.21
C ILE A 239 14.20 0.85 6.75
N GLY A 240 14.89 2.01 6.77
CA GLY A 240 14.37 3.32 6.41
C GLY A 240 13.85 3.41 4.97
N GLU A 241 14.42 2.65 4.03
CA GLU A 241 13.96 2.60 2.65
C GLU A 241 12.47 2.25 2.53
N TYR A 242 11.93 1.37 3.39
CA TYR A 242 10.51 1.05 3.39
C TYR A 242 9.65 2.28 3.71
N ALA A 243 10.08 3.06 4.69
CA ALA A 243 9.40 4.31 5.06
C ALA A 243 9.62 5.42 4.01
N ASP A 244 10.76 5.47 3.32
CA ASP A 244 11.01 6.42 2.22
C ASP A 244 10.05 6.18 1.05
N VAL A 245 9.77 4.92 0.72
CA VAL A 245 8.80 4.55 -0.32
C VAL A 245 7.38 4.88 0.12
N MET A 246 7.01 4.60 1.39
CA MET A 246 5.72 5.01 1.94
C MET A 246 5.50 6.52 1.80
N GLU A 247 6.49 7.30 2.21
CA GLU A 247 6.46 8.77 2.15
C GLU A 247 6.31 9.28 0.72
N THR A 248 7.11 8.72 -0.21
CA THR A 248 7.07 9.11 -1.62
C THR A 248 5.69 8.82 -2.24
N ALA A 249 5.14 7.62 -2.02
CA ALA A 249 3.82 7.23 -2.52
C ALA A 249 2.71 8.10 -1.91
N PHE A 250 2.80 8.37 -0.61
CA PHE A 250 1.80 9.15 0.12
C PHE A 250 1.68 10.57 -0.42
N TYR A 251 2.79 11.32 -0.46
CA TYR A 251 2.75 12.72 -0.85
C TYR A 251 2.49 12.91 -2.35
N ASN A 252 3.09 12.10 -3.22
CA ASN A 252 3.12 12.40 -4.65
C ASN A 252 2.06 11.68 -5.48
N THR A 253 1.58 10.50 -5.07
CA THR A 253 0.51 9.79 -5.78
C THR A 253 -0.80 9.87 -5.02
N VAL A 254 -0.82 9.52 -3.71
CA VAL A 254 -2.08 9.46 -2.95
C VAL A 254 -2.64 10.86 -2.70
N LEU A 255 -1.88 11.73 -2.03
CA LEU A 255 -2.33 13.12 -1.78
C LEU A 255 -2.33 13.94 -3.06
N GLY A 256 -1.32 13.78 -3.92
CA GLY A 256 -1.28 14.42 -5.24
C GLY A 256 -2.45 14.03 -6.14
N GLY A 257 -3.01 12.84 -5.96
CA GLY A 257 -4.21 12.39 -6.66
C GLY A 257 -5.50 13.12 -6.25
N MET A 258 -5.56 13.72 -5.06
CA MET A 258 -6.74 14.41 -4.56
C MET A 258 -6.69 15.90 -4.87
N GLN A 259 -7.85 16.50 -5.14
CA GLN A 259 -7.99 17.94 -5.17
C GLN A 259 -7.99 18.49 -3.73
N LEU A 260 -7.47 19.69 -3.52
CA LEU A 260 -7.33 20.29 -2.20
C LEU A 260 -8.65 20.42 -1.42
N ASP A 261 -9.78 20.55 -2.12
CA ASP A 261 -11.11 20.59 -1.48
C ASP A 261 -11.70 19.19 -1.20
N GLY A 262 -10.98 18.11 -1.52
CA GLY A 262 -11.39 16.72 -1.31
C GLY A 262 -12.55 16.21 -2.18
N LYS A 263 -12.99 16.98 -3.20
CA LYS A 263 -14.21 16.65 -3.98
C LYS A 263 -13.95 15.97 -5.30
N ARG A 264 -12.70 15.91 -5.72
CA ARG A 264 -12.27 15.31 -6.99
C ARG A 264 -10.98 14.54 -6.78
N PHE A 265 -10.73 13.54 -7.61
CA PHE A 265 -9.56 12.69 -7.48
C PHE A 265 -9.13 12.12 -8.82
N PHE A 266 -7.85 11.74 -8.91
CA PHE A 266 -7.36 10.85 -9.95
C PHE A 266 -7.46 9.40 -9.48
N TYR A 267 -8.02 8.55 -10.32
CA TYR A 267 -7.88 7.10 -10.24
C TYR A 267 -6.51 6.69 -10.78
N VAL A 268 -6.20 7.20 -11.97
CA VAL A 268 -4.96 7.03 -12.72
C VAL A 268 -4.12 8.28 -12.59
N ASN A 269 -2.82 8.15 -12.33
CA ASN A 269 -1.91 9.26 -12.06
C ASN A 269 -0.75 9.29 -13.07
N PRO A 270 -0.96 9.75 -14.32
CA PRO A 270 0.10 9.92 -15.29
C PRO A 270 1.09 10.99 -14.83
N LEU A 271 2.34 10.89 -15.28
CA LEU A 271 3.37 11.89 -15.00
C LEU A 271 3.39 13.01 -16.03
N GLU A 272 2.83 12.75 -17.19
CA GLU A 272 2.76 13.70 -18.31
C GLU A 272 1.33 13.75 -18.86
N VAL A 273 0.82 14.96 -19.05
CA VAL A 273 -0.45 15.21 -19.72
C VAL A 273 -0.13 15.87 -21.07
N VAL A 274 -0.54 15.23 -22.17
CA VAL A 274 -0.33 15.73 -23.52
C VAL A 274 -1.58 16.46 -24.01
N PRO A 275 -1.55 17.78 -24.19
CA PRO A 275 -2.72 18.57 -24.61
C PRO A 275 -3.34 18.04 -25.92
N GLY A 276 -4.66 17.82 -25.91
CA GLY A 276 -5.42 17.30 -27.05
C GLY A 276 -5.31 15.79 -27.29
N ILE A 277 -4.48 15.08 -26.52
CA ILE A 277 -4.29 13.64 -26.61
C ILE A 277 -4.80 12.96 -25.33
N SER A 278 -4.31 13.38 -24.17
CA SER A 278 -4.72 12.83 -22.86
C SER A 278 -6.23 12.99 -22.64
N GLY A 279 -6.90 11.91 -22.25
CA GLY A 279 -8.34 11.82 -22.09
C GLY A 279 -9.14 11.67 -23.39
N VAL A 280 -8.51 11.77 -24.57
CA VAL A 280 -9.18 11.80 -25.88
C VAL A 280 -8.78 10.60 -26.77
N SER A 281 -7.47 10.42 -26.96
CA SER A 281 -6.95 9.33 -27.81
C SER A 281 -7.29 7.95 -27.22
N PRO A 282 -7.56 6.93 -28.03
CA PRO A 282 -7.85 5.57 -27.57
C PRO A 282 -6.80 5.00 -26.60
N THR A 283 -5.53 5.35 -26.81
CA THR A 283 -4.41 4.88 -25.96
C THR A 283 -4.23 5.71 -24.69
N HIS A 284 -4.85 6.90 -24.59
CA HIS A 284 -4.71 7.85 -23.49
C HIS A 284 -6.07 8.20 -22.85
N ARG A 285 -7.12 7.41 -23.08
CA ARG A 285 -8.46 7.69 -22.52
C ARG A 285 -8.48 7.68 -21.00
N HIS A 286 -7.61 6.90 -20.39
CA HIS A 286 -7.49 6.78 -18.93
C HIS A 286 -6.71 7.95 -18.30
N ASP A 287 -5.90 8.66 -19.09
CA ASP A 287 -5.06 9.79 -18.62
C ASP A 287 -5.88 11.07 -18.66
N LEU A 288 -6.58 11.36 -17.58
CA LEU A 288 -7.41 12.57 -17.53
C LEU A 288 -6.57 13.80 -17.18
N PRO A 289 -6.69 14.91 -17.93
CA PRO A 289 -5.94 16.13 -17.65
C PRO A 289 -6.42 16.89 -16.39
N VAL A 290 -7.61 16.56 -15.90
CA VAL A 290 -8.23 17.20 -14.73
C VAL A 290 -8.88 16.13 -13.86
N ARG A 291 -8.73 16.25 -12.53
CA ARG A 291 -9.36 15.34 -11.57
C ARG A 291 -10.88 15.32 -11.74
N PRO A 292 -11.51 14.18 -12.05
CA PRO A 292 -12.96 14.08 -12.16
C PRO A 292 -13.63 13.95 -10.80
N LYS A 293 -14.95 14.17 -10.76
CA LYS A 293 -15.76 13.91 -9.56
C LYS A 293 -15.97 12.42 -9.30
N TRP A 294 -15.94 11.62 -10.33
CA TRP A 294 -16.27 10.19 -10.27
C TRP A 294 -15.62 9.41 -11.42
N TYR A 295 -15.36 8.14 -11.16
CA TYR A 295 -15.02 7.12 -12.15
C TYR A 295 -16.09 6.03 -12.17
N ALA A 296 -16.09 5.17 -13.18
CA ALA A 296 -16.97 4.00 -13.23
C ALA A 296 -16.69 3.00 -12.10
N CYS A 297 -15.45 2.95 -11.62
CA CYS A 297 -15.02 2.23 -10.42
C CYS A 297 -14.71 3.20 -9.28
N ALA A 298 -15.01 2.83 -8.05
CA ALA A 298 -14.93 3.70 -6.87
C ALA A 298 -14.04 3.13 -5.75
N CYS A 299 -13.04 2.32 -6.03
CA CYS A 299 -12.14 1.76 -5.01
C CYS A 299 -11.22 2.83 -4.40
N CYS A 300 -10.70 3.76 -5.20
CA CYS A 300 -9.69 4.73 -4.76
C CYS A 300 -10.17 5.73 -3.69
N PRO A 301 -11.35 6.37 -3.77
CA PRO A 301 -11.79 7.32 -2.75
C PRO A 301 -11.92 6.73 -1.34
N PRO A 302 -12.62 5.59 -1.13
CA PRO A 302 -12.71 4.99 0.20
C PRO A 302 -11.37 4.46 0.70
N ASN A 303 -10.50 3.95 -0.19
CA ASN A 303 -9.18 3.49 0.17
C ASN A 303 -8.28 4.65 0.64
N ALA A 304 -8.29 5.78 -0.08
CA ALA A 304 -7.58 6.99 0.33
C ALA A 304 -8.12 7.55 1.66
N ALA A 305 -9.44 7.58 1.84
CA ALA A 305 -10.06 8.01 3.11
C ALA A 305 -9.65 7.10 4.28
N SER A 306 -9.63 5.78 4.07
CA SER A 306 -9.16 4.80 5.06
C SER A 306 -7.69 5.03 5.43
N LEU A 307 -6.81 5.22 4.43
CA LEU A 307 -5.40 5.48 4.68
C LEU A 307 -5.18 6.77 5.48
N ILE A 308 -5.82 7.88 5.07
CA ILE A 308 -5.64 9.17 5.72
C ILE A 308 -6.13 9.13 7.17
N THR A 309 -7.27 8.51 7.41
CA THR A 309 -7.82 8.39 8.77
C THR A 309 -7.03 7.43 9.66
N SER A 310 -6.26 6.52 9.09
CA SER A 310 -5.38 5.60 9.81
C SER A 310 -3.89 5.95 9.66
N PHE A 311 -3.56 7.16 9.22
CA PHE A 311 -2.17 7.58 8.93
C PHE A 311 -1.22 7.33 10.10
N GLY A 312 -1.68 7.52 11.35
CA GLY A 312 -0.89 7.25 12.55
C GLY A 312 -0.35 5.82 12.62
N CYS A 313 -1.06 4.83 12.07
CA CYS A 313 -0.61 3.43 12.03
C CYS A 313 0.55 3.18 11.05
N TYR A 314 0.82 4.14 10.17
CA TYR A 314 1.95 4.13 9.22
C TYR A 314 3.07 5.06 9.68
N ALA A 315 2.71 6.16 10.33
CA ALA A 315 3.67 7.13 10.84
C ALA A 315 4.43 6.62 12.06
N TYR A 316 3.80 5.78 12.87
CA TYR A 316 4.36 5.26 14.11
C TYR A 316 4.29 3.75 14.15
N GLY A 317 5.23 3.16 14.89
CA GLY A 317 5.27 1.73 15.16
C GLY A 317 5.94 1.47 16.51
N GLU A 318 5.86 0.24 16.97
CA GLU A 318 6.49 -0.18 18.22
C GLU A 318 6.77 -1.68 18.30
N ASN A 319 7.66 -2.02 19.20
CA ASN A 319 7.79 -3.36 19.76
C ASN A 319 7.91 -3.25 21.29
N SER A 320 8.16 -4.36 21.99
CA SER A 320 8.30 -4.38 23.47
C SER A 320 9.39 -3.44 24.00
N ASP A 321 10.40 -3.10 23.19
CA ASP A 321 11.60 -2.43 23.64
C ASP A 321 11.76 -1.00 23.10
N MET A 322 11.05 -0.66 22.02
CA MET A 322 11.30 0.57 21.27
C MET A 322 10.06 1.07 20.55
N SER A 323 9.91 2.39 20.49
CA SER A 323 8.94 3.10 19.67
C SER A 323 9.61 3.66 18.42
N PHE A 324 8.88 3.66 17.30
CA PHE A 324 9.40 4.05 15.97
C PHE A 324 8.61 5.25 15.43
N CYS A 325 9.32 6.25 14.90
CA CYS A 325 8.76 7.32 14.08
C CYS A 325 9.22 7.08 12.63
N HIS A 326 8.29 6.58 11.79
CA HIS A 326 8.56 6.27 10.38
C HIS A 326 8.28 7.45 9.48
N LEU A 327 7.18 8.17 9.71
CA LEU A 327 6.77 9.37 8.98
C LEU A 327 6.53 10.51 9.97
N TYR A 328 6.58 11.76 9.48
CA TYR A 328 6.44 12.94 10.32
C TYR A 328 5.04 13.53 10.18
N ALA A 329 4.37 13.68 11.31
CA ALA A 329 3.04 14.29 11.38
C ALA A 329 2.82 14.94 12.74
N ASP A 330 2.20 16.11 12.74
CA ASP A 330 1.77 16.77 13.96
C ASP A 330 0.74 15.93 14.71
N GLY A 331 0.92 15.78 16.03
CA GLY A 331 0.00 14.98 16.83
C GLY A 331 0.58 14.48 18.14
N GLU A 332 -0.25 13.72 18.85
CA GLU A 332 0.09 13.06 20.10
C GLU A 332 -0.02 11.55 19.93
N VAL A 333 0.95 10.81 20.39
CA VAL A 333 0.96 9.36 20.30
C VAL A 333 1.26 8.71 21.64
N LYS A 334 0.48 7.67 21.96
CA LYS A 334 0.68 6.79 23.11
C LYS A 334 0.94 5.39 22.58
N PHE A 335 2.08 4.85 22.96
CA PHE A 335 2.49 3.51 22.57
C PHE A 335 2.06 2.49 23.63
N GLU A 336 1.78 1.26 23.23
CA GLU A 336 1.42 0.17 24.14
C GLU A 336 2.58 -0.22 25.07
N ASN A 337 3.84 -0.01 24.61
CA ASN A 337 5.03 -0.20 25.45
C ASN A 337 5.19 0.86 26.56
N GLY A 338 4.27 1.82 26.64
CA GLY A 338 4.17 2.83 27.70
C GLY A 338 4.83 4.16 27.37
N MET A 339 5.53 4.30 26.23
CA MET A 339 6.08 5.57 25.79
C MET A 339 4.98 6.53 25.31
N GLU A 340 5.13 7.84 25.56
CA GLU A 340 4.20 8.86 25.10
C GLU A 340 4.99 10.04 24.51
N LEU A 341 4.60 10.49 23.29
CA LEU A 341 5.24 11.57 22.54
C LEU A 341 4.22 12.60 22.06
N ILE A 342 4.66 13.85 21.96
CA ILE A 342 4.00 14.90 21.22
C ILE A 342 4.93 15.29 20.07
N CYS A 343 4.46 15.18 18.84
CA CYS A 343 5.17 15.64 17.65
C CYS A 343 4.59 16.98 17.19
N ARG A 344 5.46 17.95 16.87
CA ARG A 344 5.08 19.25 16.27
C ARG A 344 5.97 19.53 15.08
N THR A 345 5.33 19.77 13.93
CA THR A 345 6.03 19.97 12.67
C THR A 345 5.12 20.57 11.60
N ASP A 346 5.65 21.41 10.75
CA ASP A 346 5.01 21.86 9.51
C ASP A 346 5.49 21.07 8.28
N TYR A 347 6.03 19.87 8.51
CA TYR A 347 6.49 18.98 7.44
C TYR A 347 5.36 18.64 6.46
N PRO A 348 5.58 18.67 5.15
CA PRO A 348 6.86 18.75 4.42
C PRO A 348 7.27 20.18 3.98
N TYR A 349 6.70 21.21 4.51
CA TYR A 349 7.03 22.62 4.16
C TYR A 349 8.22 23.15 4.95
N ASP A 350 8.32 22.78 6.23
CA ASP A 350 9.49 22.96 7.09
C ASP A 350 10.07 21.58 7.45
N MET A 351 11.37 21.45 7.37
CA MET A 351 12.08 20.19 7.61
C MET A 351 12.48 20.00 9.07
N THR A 352 11.89 20.77 9.98
CA THR A 352 12.11 20.65 11.41
C THR A 352 10.98 19.85 12.06
N VAL A 353 11.36 18.85 12.82
CA VAL A 353 10.44 17.99 13.57
C VAL A 353 10.82 18.04 15.04
N ASN A 354 9.88 18.44 15.89
CA ASN A 354 10.07 18.55 17.32
C ASN A 354 9.28 17.46 18.05
N TYR A 355 9.92 16.74 18.95
CA TYR A 355 9.30 15.76 19.79
C TYR A 355 9.44 16.18 21.26
N SER A 356 8.30 16.34 21.96
CA SER A 356 8.26 16.48 23.42
C SER A 356 7.93 15.11 24.01
N VAL A 357 8.80 14.61 24.86
CA VAL A 357 8.68 13.29 25.46
C VAL A 357 7.86 13.39 26.75
N VAL A 358 6.63 12.87 26.72
CA VAL A 358 5.75 12.84 27.91
C VAL A 358 6.15 11.68 28.82
N LYS A 359 6.39 10.50 28.23
CA LYS A 359 6.98 9.33 28.93
C LYS A 359 8.11 8.76 28.12
N GLY A 360 9.24 8.58 28.76
CA GLY A 360 10.49 8.17 28.15
C GLY A 360 10.54 6.70 27.76
N GLY A 361 11.60 6.36 27.03
CA GLY A 361 11.85 5.02 26.51
C GLY A 361 12.99 5.01 25.49
N ARG A 362 12.99 4.01 24.62
CA ARG A 362 13.86 3.98 23.44
C ARG A 362 13.07 4.43 22.20
N LEU A 363 13.55 5.44 21.53
CA LEU A 363 12.93 6.05 20.36
C LEU A 363 13.82 5.87 19.14
N ALA A 364 13.30 5.28 18.10
CA ALA A 364 13.93 5.26 16.78
C ALA A 364 13.24 6.29 15.87
N VAL A 365 14.01 7.25 15.36
CA VAL A 365 13.52 8.28 14.44
C VAL A 365 14.15 8.04 13.08
N ARG A 366 13.33 7.95 12.03
CA ARG A 366 13.82 7.79 10.67
C ARG A 366 14.61 9.01 10.20
N ILE A 367 15.67 8.77 9.47
CA ILE A 367 16.36 9.77 8.66
C ILE A 367 16.11 9.41 7.19
N PRO A 368 15.35 10.24 6.44
CA PRO A 368 15.00 9.93 5.06
C PRO A 368 16.22 9.80 4.17
N GLY A 369 16.18 8.86 3.23
CA GLY A 369 17.26 8.63 2.30
C GLY A 369 17.54 9.78 1.31
N TRP A 370 16.59 10.71 1.15
CA TRP A 370 16.74 11.92 0.34
C TRP A 370 17.46 13.07 1.09
N SER A 371 17.61 12.99 2.41
CA SER A 371 18.27 14.03 3.20
C SER A 371 19.77 13.73 3.32
N ASP A 372 20.59 14.52 2.65
CA ASP A 372 22.05 14.34 2.64
C ASP A 372 22.67 14.54 4.02
N THR A 373 22.11 15.45 4.82
CA THR A 373 22.56 15.75 6.18
C THR A 373 21.40 16.00 7.10
N PHE A 374 21.61 15.73 8.39
CA PHE A 374 20.65 16.07 9.42
C PHE A 374 21.34 16.62 10.68
N THR A 375 20.59 17.34 11.47
CA THR A 375 20.99 17.75 12.83
C THR A 375 19.98 17.22 13.82
N LEU A 376 20.46 16.62 14.87
CA LEU A 376 19.65 16.13 16.00
C LEU A 376 20.10 16.81 17.28
N VAL A 377 19.13 17.39 18.00
CA VAL A 377 19.37 18.11 19.27
C VAL A 377 18.48 17.48 20.33
N GLN A 378 19.03 17.14 21.48
CA GLN A 378 18.27 16.69 22.65
C GLN A 378 18.55 17.64 23.81
N ASN A 379 17.51 18.26 24.37
CA ASN A 379 17.58 19.23 25.47
C ASN A 379 18.56 20.40 25.22
N GLY A 380 18.61 20.87 23.96
CA GLY A 380 19.51 21.95 23.54
C GLY A 380 20.94 21.51 23.19
N GLU A 381 21.29 20.24 23.43
CA GLU A 381 22.61 19.71 23.09
C GLU A 381 22.57 18.96 21.74
N LYS A 382 23.49 19.31 20.83
CA LYS A 382 23.64 18.62 19.54
C LYS A 382 24.22 17.23 19.76
N LEU A 383 23.56 16.22 19.20
CA LEU A 383 24.03 14.84 19.26
C LEU A 383 24.89 14.51 18.03
N ASP A 384 26.04 13.90 18.28
CA ASP A 384 26.86 13.25 17.22
C ASP A 384 26.49 11.75 17.18
N ILE A 385 25.45 11.43 16.45
CA ILE A 385 24.90 10.08 16.38
C ILE A 385 24.81 9.59 14.93
N LYS A 386 25.17 8.33 14.72
CA LYS A 386 25.07 7.68 13.41
C LYS A 386 23.74 6.99 13.24
N GLN A 387 23.21 7.08 12.03
CA GLN A 387 22.05 6.28 11.65
C GLN A 387 22.46 4.82 11.38
N ILE A 388 21.55 3.92 11.69
CA ILE A 388 21.62 2.48 11.41
C ILE A 388 20.38 2.13 10.57
N ASN A 389 20.58 1.63 9.36
CA ASN A 389 19.50 1.28 8.43
C ASN A 389 18.48 2.41 8.22
N GLY A 390 18.92 3.67 8.21
CA GLY A 390 18.02 4.82 8.03
C GLY A 390 17.32 5.30 9.31
N TYR A 391 17.73 4.86 10.51
CA TYR A 391 17.20 5.33 11.79
C TYR A 391 18.29 5.78 12.75
N VAL A 392 18.00 6.79 13.53
CA VAL A 392 18.76 7.12 14.75
C VAL A 392 17.99 6.59 15.96
N ILE A 393 18.71 6.00 16.91
CA ILE A 393 18.12 5.39 18.11
C ILE A 393 18.54 6.19 19.33
N LEU A 394 17.55 6.70 20.06
CA LEU A 394 17.72 7.55 21.22
C LEU A 394 17.22 6.85 22.49
N ALA A 395 17.89 7.11 23.62
CA ALA A 395 17.33 6.88 24.94
C ALA A 395 16.80 8.22 25.44
N VAL A 396 15.49 8.32 25.63
CA VAL A 396 14.83 9.56 26.06
C VAL A 396 14.12 9.36 27.39
N LYS A 397 14.04 10.43 28.20
CA LYS A 397 13.39 10.45 29.52
C LYS A 397 12.15 11.34 29.48
N ASP A 398 11.34 11.22 30.53
CA ASP A 398 10.19 12.11 30.72
C ASP A 398 10.66 13.57 30.75
N GLY A 399 10.02 14.41 29.94
CA GLY A 399 10.32 15.83 29.80
C GLY A 399 11.46 16.17 28.83
N ASP A 400 12.07 15.19 28.18
CA ASP A 400 13.08 15.48 27.15
C ASP A 400 12.44 16.13 25.90
N GLU A 401 13.18 17.05 25.30
CA GLU A 401 12.86 17.69 24.03
C GLU A 401 13.87 17.21 22.97
N VAL A 402 13.36 16.69 21.85
CA VAL A 402 14.19 16.23 20.74
C VAL A 402 13.80 16.99 19.49
N GLN A 403 14.77 17.61 18.82
CA GLN A 403 14.58 18.30 17.55
C GLN A 403 15.41 17.65 16.47
N LEU A 404 14.76 17.24 15.39
CA LEU A 404 15.38 16.79 14.15
C LEU A 404 15.23 17.89 13.09
N THR A 405 16.31 18.27 12.44
CA THR A 405 16.30 19.15 11.26
C THR A 405 16.97 18.42 10.09
N LEU A 406 16.27 18.33 8.97
CA LEU A 406 16.69 17.64 7.75
C LEU A 406 17.13 18.65 6.70
N SER A 407 18.10 18.27 5.85
CA SER A 407 18.43 19.06 4.66
C SER A 407 17.46 18.76 3.52
N ASP A 408 17.05 19.77 2.77
CA ASP A 408 16.02 19.67 1.74
C ASP A 408 16.33 20.42 0.44
N THR A 409 17.60 20.50 0.09
CA THR A 409 18.01 21.22 -1.11
C THR A 409 17.32 20.67 -2.36
N PRO A 410 16.62 21.51 -3.15
CA PRO A 410 16.03 21.06 -4.41
C PRO A 410 17.10 20.50 -5.36
N HIS A 411 16.80 19.38 -5.99
CA HIS A 411 17.73 18.73 -6.90
C HIS A 411 17.00 18.03 -8.05
N PHE A 412 17.74 17.75 -9.13
CA PHE A 412 17.23 16.96 -10.23
C PHE A 412 17.39 15.47 -9.96
N VAL A 413 16.32 14.73 -10.24
CA VAL A 413 16.30 13.26 -10.26
C VAL A 413 16.34 12.80 -11.72
N TYR A 414 17.37 12.10 -12.09
CA TYR A 414 17.56 11.58 -13.44
C TYR A 414 17.07 10.14 -13.51
N PRO A 415 16.37 9.75 -14.59
CA PRO A 415 15.92 8.38 -14.78
C PRO A 415 17.12 7.45 -15.05
N SER A 416 16.91 6.17 -14.79
CA SER A 416 17.83 5.14 -15.26
C SER A 416 17.93 5.18 -16.79
N VAL A 417 19.14 5.02 -17.32
CA VAL A 417 19.37 4.90 -18.78
C VAL A 417 18.64 3.71 -19.42
N LYS A 418 18.12 2.80 -18.60
CA LYS A 418 17.30 1.66 -19.03
C LYS A 418 15.83 2.02 -19.29
N ILE A 419 15.40 3.27 -19.02
CA ILE A 419 14.03 3.75 -19.25
C ILE A 419 14.01 4.65 -20.49
N PRO A 420 13.82 4.11 -21.70
CA PRO A 420 13.96 4.89 -22.94
C PRO A 420 12.86 5.96 -23.06
N ALA A 421 11.67 5.74 -22.50
CA ALA A 421 10.53 6.65 -22.59
C ALA A 421 10.78 8.04 -21.99
N VAL A 422 11.72 8.15 -21.02
CA VAL A 422 12.05 9.41 -20.35
C VAL A 422 13.51 9.84 -20.60
N SER A 423 14.10 9.41 -21.71
CA SER A 423 15.46 9.79 -22.10
C SER A 423 15.58 11.29 -22.31
N GLY A 424 16.56 11.92 -21.66
CA GLY A 424 16.75 13.37 -21.69
C GLY A 424 15.82 14.18 -20.78
N MET A 425 15.01 13.52 -19.98
CA MET A 425 14.12 14.15 -18.98
C MET A 425 14.73 14.11 -17.58
N ALA A 426 14.24 14.98 -16.69
CA ALA A 426 14.56 14.96 -15.27
C ALA A 426 13.32 15.40 -14.47
N ALA A 427 13.17 14.85 -13.29
CA ALA A 427 12.20 15.35 -12.30
C ALA A 427 12.89 16.30 -11.32
N ILE A 428 12.13 17.22 -10.72
CA ILE A 428 12.60 18.09 -9.64
C ILE A 428 12.05 17.54 -8.34
N ARG A 429 12.92 17.34 -7.35
CA ARG A 429 12.56 16.90 -6.01
C ARG A 429 13.08 17.86 -4.96
N ARG A 430 12.27 18.14 -3.93
CA ARG A 430 12.66 18.81 -2.69
C ARG A 430 12.10 18.03 -1.51
N GLY A 431 12.97 17.51 -0.67
CA GLY A 431 12.53 16.63 0.40
C GLY A 431 11.71 15.44 -0.13
N PRO A 432 10.53 15.15 0.42
CA PRO A 432 9.67 14.08 -0.06
C PRO A 432 8.90 14.42 -1.34
N LEU A 433 8.82 15.71 -1.72
CA LEU A 433 7.95 16.20 -2.78
C LEU A 433 8.60 16.12 -4.16
N VAL A 434 7.89 15.57 -5.12
CA VAL A 434 8.19 15.64 -6.54
C VAL A 434 7.36 16.75 -7.17
N TYR A 435 8.03 17.70 -7.81
CA TYR A 435 7.38 18.86 -8.40
C TYR A 435 6.97 18.58 -9.85
N CYS A 436 5.88 19.21 -10.29
CA CYS A 436 5.43 19.21 -11.67
C CYS A 436 5.20 20.64 -12.15
N PHE A 437 5.21 20.82 -13.46
CA PHE A 437 4.79 22.04 -14.12
C PHE A 437 3.35 21.88 -14.59
N GLU A 438 2.49 22.83 -14.27
CA GLU A 438 1.09 22.85 -14.71
C GLU A 438 0.84 24.01 -15.67
N ASP A 439 0.06 23.79 -16.73
CA ASP A 439 -0.30 24.82 -17.71
C ASP A 439 -0.98 26.04 -17.07
N ALA A 440 -1.78 25.81 -16.03
CA ALA A 440 -2.47 26.86 -15.29
C ALA A 440 -1.52 27.93 -14.75
N ASP A 441 -0.31 27.54 -14.35
CA ASP A 441 0.68 28.43 -13.72
C ASP A 441 1.82 28.81 -14.68
N ASN A 442 2.14 27.96 -15.66
CA ASN A 442 3.35 28.07 -16.46
C ASN A 442 3.09 28.27 -17.97
N GLY A 443 1.84 28.23 -18.43
CA GLY A 443 1.49 28.26 -19.85
C GLY A 443 1.84 26.96 -20.56
N ASN A 444 2.32 27.02 -21.82
CA ASN A 444 2.65 25.82 -22.58
C ASN A 444 3.91 25.12 -22.04
N VAL A 445 3.71 24.20 -21.12
CA VAL A 445 4.79 23.49 -20.40
C VAL A 445 5.57 22.52 -21.27
N LEU A 446 4.99 22.00 -22.37
CA LEU A 446 5.69 21.09 -23.30
C LEU A 446 6.87 21.80 -24.03
N SER A 447 6.90 23.11 -24.07
CA SER A 447 8.01 23.87 -24.65
C SER A 447 9.14 24.20 -23.67
N LEU A 448 8.97 23.88 -22.37
CA LEU A 448 9.97 24.15 -21.35
C LEU A 448 11.16 23.19 -21.52
N ALA A 449 12.35 23.77 -21.57
CA ALA A 449 13.61 23.01 -21.60
C ALA A 449 14.51 23.52 -20.49
N LEU A 450 15.21 22.58 -19.85
CA LEU A 450 16.27 22.93 -18.91
C LEU A 450 17.43 23.50 -19.70
N LYS A 451 17.93 24.64 -19.26
CA LYS A 451 19.12 25.31 -19.84
C LYS A 451 20.36 24.99 -19.05
#